data_9e6c37b770c620c2f0b6e1d805240b86
#
_entry.id   9e6c37b770c620c2f0b6e1d805240b86
#
_cell.length_a   1.000
_cell.length_b   1.000
_cell.length_c   1.000
_cell.angle_alpha   90.00
_cell.angle_beta   90.00
_cell.angle_gamma   90.00
#
_symmetry.space_group_name_H-M   'P 1'
#
loop_
_entity.id
_entity.type
_entity.pdbx_description
1 polymer ?
#
loop_
_entity_poly.entity_id
_entity_poly.type
_entity_poly.pdbx_seq_one_letter_code
_entity_poly.pdbx_strand_id
1 'polypeptide(L)'
;MTKEEFINHLLEVKVVLEKLAKKQEVYDEIERRLYEEYRKEESIRNEKQGIKTGICTIIMVILLVIFIFTLLKDFLFEKVSVLGVSLFIIIVILGIVARYKGKNGSINEEYYNQKISPIEKELKQQEKVILAFMNSEKMKNLSDVIPQKYLNLKAVLFLLEVLQTGRADSPKEAYNLYEEELHCERMQELQEEQLGYARETLHEQKNQTEIQKKQYEVQKRISRQVSYGNYINTKNYYHNRWGRK
;
A
#
# COMPACT_ATOMS: atom_id res chain seq x y z
N MET A 1 24.81 24.86 36.08
CA MET A 1 24.46 23.44 36.30
C MET A 1 25.74 22.63 36.11
N THR A 2 26.11 21.90 37.14
CA THR A 2 27.28 21.00 37.09
C THR A 2 26.96 19.74 36.23
N LYS A 3 27.99 18.99 35.88
CA LYS A 3 27.83 17.70 35.14
C LYS A 3 26.94 16.74 35.94
N GLU A 4 27.13 16.63 37.23
CA GLU A 4 26.38 15.73 38.09
C GLU A 4 24.90 16.16 38.24
N GLU A 5 24.63 17.45 38.39
CA GLU A 5 23.27 17.99 38.39
C GLU A 5 22.56 17.70 37.10
N PHE A 6 23.24 17.81 35.97
CA PHE A 6 22.66 17.52 34.66
C PHE A 6 22.39 16.03 34.47
N ILE A 7 23.27 15.14 34.90
CA ILE A 7 23.05 13.70 34.87
C ILE A 7 21.82 13.30 35.69
N ASN A 8 21.69 13.86 36.91
CA ASN A 8 20.53 13.58 37.75
C ASN A 8 19.23 14.05 37.12
N HIS A 9 19.27 15.20 36.46
CA HIS A 9 18.13 15.71 35.72
C HIS A 9 17.75 14.83 34.54
N LEU A 10 18.77 14.37 33.75
CA LEU A 10 18.54 13.42 32.64
C LEU A 10 17.94 12.08 33.12
N LEU A 11 18.31 11.60 34.30
CA LEU A 11 17.72 10.41 34.91
C LEU A 11 16.24 10.58 35.22
N GLU A 12 15.85 11.75 35.73
CA GLU A 12 14.43 12.08 35.97
C GLU A 12 13.66 12.14 34.64
N VAL A 13 14.24 12.80 33.63
CA VAL A 13 13.66 12.88 32.27
C VAL A 13 13.49 11.49 31.67
N LYS A 14 14.50 10.63 31.78
CA LYS A 14 14.44 9.25 31.32
C LYS A 14 13.23 8.51 31.89
N VAL A 15 13.01 8.57 33.21
CA VAL A 15 11.88 7.90 33.87
C VAL A 15 10.54 8.43 33.34
N VAL A 16 10.45 9.74 33.09
CA VAL A 16 9.24 10.35 32.57
C VAL A 16 8.99 9.92 31.11
N LEU A 17 10.02 9.92 30.27
CA LEU A 17 9.93 9.50 28.87
C LEU A 17 9.63 7.99 28.72
N GLU A 18 10.20 7.15 29.60
CA GLU A 18 9.86 5.72 29.64
C GLU A 18 8.38 5.48 29.97
N LYS A 19 7.81 6.28 30.88
CA LYS A 19 6.37 6.23 31.18
C LYS A 19 5.54 6.70 30.00
N LEU A 20 6.00 7.71 29.27
CA LEU A 20 5.34 8.18 28.05
C LEU A 20 5.41 7.13 26.94
N ALA A 21 6.59 6.52 26.74
CA ALA A 21 6.78 5.45 25.76
C ALA A 21 5.85 4.25 26.00
N LYS A 22 5.69 3.83 27.26
CA LYS A 22 4.72 2.78 27.63
C LYS A 22 3.28 3.15 27.32
N LYS A 23 2.90 4.42 27.51
CA LYS A 23 1.55 4.89 27.16
C LYS A 23 1.36 4.94 25.64
N GLN A 24 2.40 5.31 24.92
CA GLN A 24 2.39 5.30 23.45
C GLN A 24 2.28 3.87 22.91
N GLU A 25 3.01 2.91 23.48
CA GLU A 25 2.90 1.50 23.11
C GLU A 25 1.47 0.96 23.27
N VAL A 26 0.80 1.32 24.35
CA VAL A 26 -0.62 0.97 24.56
C VAL A 26 -1.51 1.62 23.50
N TYR A 27 -1.26 2.86 23.14
CA TYR A 27 -2.00 3.58 22.11
C TYR A 27 -1.83 2.89 20.74
N ASP A 28 -0.59 2.59 20.36
CA ASP A 28 -0.25 1.94 19.10
C ASP A 28 -0.88 0.54 18.98
N GLU A 29 -0.94 -0.21 20.11
CA GLU A 29 -1.62 -1.50 20.17
C GLU A 29 -3.14 -1.39 19.94
N ILE A 30 -3.78 -0.35 20.55
CA ILE A 30 -5.20 -0.08 20.34
C ILE A 30 -5.46 0.34 18.89
N GLU A 31 -4.61 1.19 18.32
CA GLU A 31 -4.70 1.63 16.93
C GLU A 31 -4.57 0.43 15.97
N ARG A 32 -3.62 -0.46 16.23
CA ARG A 32 -3.45 -1.69 15.45
C ARG A 32 -4.70 -2.58 15.50
N ARG A 33 -5.28 -2.79 16.70
CA ARG A 33 -6.54 -3.54 16.85
C ARG A 33 -7.69 -2.88 16.10
N LEU A 34 -7.77 -1.56 16.12
CA LEU A 34 -8.77 -0.79 15.38
C LEU A 34 -8.63 -1.01 13.86
N TYR A 35 -7.40 -0.92 13.36
CA TYR A 35 -7.11 -1.17 11.94
C TYR A 35 -7.47 -2.60 11.50
N GLU A 36 -7.18 -3.60 12.33
CA GLU A 36 -7.52 -5.00 12.06
C GLU A 36 -9.04 -5.20 11.98
N GLU A 37 -9.81 -4.57 12.88
CA GLU A 37 -11.28 -4.67 12.86
C GLU A 37 -11.89 -3.95 11.64
N TYR A 38 -11.36 -2.81 11.21
CA TYR A 38 -11.75 -2.17 9.96
C TYR A 38 -11.47 -3.06 8.74
N ARG A 39 -10.32 -3.70 8.73
CA ARG A 39 -9.94 -4.63 7.66
C ARG A 39 -10.84 -5.86 7.59
N LYS A 40 -11.26 -6.40 8.75
CA LYS A 40 -12.23 -7.49 8.82
C LYS A 40 -13.61 -7.04 8.32
N GLU A 41 -14.06 -5.86 8.71
CA GLU A 41 -15.34 -5.30 8.23
C GLU A 41 -15.33 -5.15 6.70
N GLU A 42 -14.24 -4.61 6.15
CA GLU A 42 -14.06 -4.47 4.71
C GLU A 42 -14.10 -5.82 3.98
N SER A 43 -13.45 -6.84 4.54
CA SER A 43 -13.48 -8.21 4.01
C SER A 43 -14.89 -8.78 3.99
N ILE A 44 -15.64 -8.66 5.11
CA ILE A 44 -17.03 -9.12 5.21
C ILE A 44 -17.94 -8.37 4.22
N ARG A 45 -17.74 -7.07 4.07
CA ARG A 45 -18.47 -6.24 3.11
C ARG A 45 -18.22 -6.68 1.67
N ASN A 46 -16.95 -6.91 1.33
CA ASN A 46 -16.55 -7.37 -0.01
C ASN A 46 -17.11 -8.76 -0.33
N GLU A 47 -17.09 -9.66 0.64
CA GLU A 47 -17.71 -11.00 0.51
C GLU A 47 -19.20 -10.91 0.28
N LYS A 48 -19.93 -10.14 1.08
CA LYS A 48 -21.38 -9.91 0.91
C LYS A 48 -21.71 -9.26 -0.43
N GLN A 49 -20.86 -8.34 -0.92
CA GLN A 49 -21.02 -7.74 -2.24
C GLN A 49 -20.75 -8.76 -3.36
N GLY A 50 -19.73 -9.61 -3.20
CA GLY A 50 -19.43 -10.69 -4.15
C GLY A 50 -20.59 -11.66 -4.30
N ILE A 51 -21.22 -12.06 -3.20
CA ILE A 51 -22.41 -12.92 -3.21
C ILE A 51 -23.58 -12.24 -3.91
N LYS A 52 -23.88 -10.97 -3.58
CA LYS A 52 -24.97 -10.21 -4.21
C LYS A 52 -24.75 -10.02 -5.71
N THR A 53 -23.54 -9.67 -6.13
CA THR A 53 -23.21 -9.53 -7.56
C THR A 53 -23.27 -10.89 -8.29
N GLY A 54 -22.84 -11.97 -7.64
CA GLY A 54 -22.96 -13.34 -8.17
C GLY A 54 -24.42 -13.74 -8.41
N ILE A 55 -25.30 -13.53 -7.44
CA ILE A 55 -26.74 -13.81 -7.57
C ILE A 55 -27.38 -12.97 -8.69
N CYS A 56 -27.08 -11.66 -8.77
CA CYS A 56 -27.55 -10.81 -9.85
C CYS A 56 -27.07 -11.29 -11.22
N THR A 57 -25.84 -11.76 -11.33
CA THR A 57 -25.30 -12.28 -12.58
C THR A 57 -26.00 -13.56 -13.02
N ILE A 58 -26.28 -14.46 -12.09
CA ILE A 58 -27.03 -15.71 -12.36
C ILE A 58 -28.45 -15.38 -12.82
N ILE A 59 -29.16 -14.47 -12.15
CA ILE A 59 -30.50 -14.04 -12.54
C ILE A 59 -30.48 -13.42 -13.94
N MET A 60 -29.48 -12.57 -14.26
CA MET A 60 -29.32 -11.98 -15.59
C MET A 60 -29.10 -13.03 -16.69
N VAL A 61 -28.28 -14.06 -16.40
CA VAL A 61 -28.06 -15.18 -17.36
C VAL A 61 -29.36 -15.96 -17.58
N ILE A 62 -30.10 -16.28 -16.53
CA ILE A 62 -31.40 -16.98 -16.64
C ILE A 62 -32.38 -16.16 -17.49
N LEU A 63 -32.51 -14.87 -17.23
CA LEU A 63 -33.38 -13.97 -17.98
C LEU A 63 -32.95 -13.84 -19.46
N LEU A 64 -31.66 -13.85 -19.72
CA LEU A 64 -31.13 -13.81 -21.09
C LEU A 64 -31.42 -15.11 -21.85
N VAL A 65 -31.35 -16.26 -21.20
CA VAL A 65 -31.73 -17.57 -21.78
C VAL A 65 -33.23 -17.59 -22.09
N ILE A 66 -34.10 -17.12 -21.17
CA ILE A 66 -35.54 -17.02 -21.40
C ILE A 66 -35.82 -16.09 -22.61
N PHE A 67 -35.13 -14.96 -22.69
CA PHE A 67 -35.26 -14.00 -23.79
C PHE A 67 -34.87 -14.62 -25.15
N ILE A 68 -33.74 -15.34 -25.21
CA ILE A 68 -33.30 -16.04 -26.44
C ILE A 68 -34.37 -17.09 -26.84
N PHE A 69 -34.94 -17.81 -25.86
CA PHE A 69 -35.96 -18.80 -26.13
C PHE A 69 -37.25 -18.17 -26.67
N THR A 70 -37.65 -16.98 -26.14
CA THR A 70 -38.82 -16.24 -26.66
C THR A 70 -38.57 -15.72 -28.08
N LEU A 71 -37.36 -15.18 -28.38
CA LEU A 71 -37.01 -14.76 -29.73
C LEU A 71 -36.98 -15.90 -30.74
N LEU A 72 -36.45 -17.08 -30.36
CA LEU A 72 -36.48 -18.28 -31.18
C LEU A 72 -37.90 -18.73 -31.48
N LYS A 73 -38.78 -18.69 -30.48
CA LYS A 73 -40.19 -19.00 -30.64
C LYS A 73 -40.88 -18.00 -31.57
N ASP A 74 -40.63 -16.66 -31.43
CA ASP A 74 -41.20 -15.60 -32.26
C ASP A 74 -40.68 -15.67 -33.70
N PHE A 75 -39.40 -16.02 -33.89
CA PHE A 75 -38.78 -16.25 -35.23
C PHE A 75 -39.40 -17.44 -35.96
N LEU A 76 -39.72 -18.53 -35.23
CA LEU A 76 -40.35 -19.72 -35.83
C LEU A 76 -41.83 -19.52 -36.17
N PHE A 77 -42.51 -18.51 -35.54
CA PHE A 77 -43.93 -18.25 -35.73
C PHE A 77 -44.27 -16.90 -36.39
N GLU A 78 -43.28 -16.23 -37.03
CA GLU A 78 -43.46 -14.96 -37.81
C GLU A 78 -44.11 -13.78 -37.09
N LYS A 79 -44.11 -13.72 -35.79
CA LYS A 79 -44.61 -12.54 -35.03
C LYS A 79 -43.55 -12.02 -34.08
N VAL A 80 -42.79 -10.98 -34.52
CA VAL A 80 -41.91 -10.21 -33.63
C VAL A 80 -42.78 -9.42 -32.65
N SER A 81 -42.82 -9.87 -31.41
CA SER A 81 -43.59 -9.20 -30.34
C SER A 81 -42.78 -8.01 -29.79
N VAL A 82 -43.37 -6.79 -29.87
CA VAL A 82 -42.85 -5.56 -29.25
C VAL A 82 -42.59 -5.75 -27.74
N LEU A 83 -43.35 -6.68 -27.11
CA LEU A 83 -43.19 -7.07 -25.72
C LEU A 83 -41.81 -7.70 -25.41
N GLY A 84 -41.22 -8.48 -26.32
CA GLY A 84 -39.90 -9.10 -26.11
C GLY A 84 -38.76 -8.05 -26.05
N VAL A 85 -38.82 -7.03 -26.90
CA VAL A 85 -37.81 -5.95 -26.91
C VAL A 85 -37.88 -5.06 -25.66
N SER A 86 -39.09 -4.73 -25.22
CA SER A 86 -39.31 -3.92 -24.01
C SER A 86 -38.85 -4.64 -22.75
N LEU A 87 -39.06 -5.95 -22.65
CA LEU A 87 -38.62 -6.77 -21.52
C LEU A 87 -37.09 -6.85 -21.45
N PHE A 88 -36.41 -6.95 -22.60
CA PHE A 88 -34.95 -6.92 -22.66
C PHE A 88 -34.36 -5.59 -22.17
N ILE A 89 -34.92 -4.45 -22.58
CA ILE A 89 -34.48 -3.13 -22.11
C ILE A 89 -34.64 -3.00 -20.60
N ILE A 90 -35.77 -3.46 -20.03
CA ILE A 90 -36.01 -3.43 -18.58
C ILE A 90 -34.98 -4.29 -17.82
N ILE A 91 -34.63 -5.48 -18.33
CA ILE A 91 -33.63 -6.38 -17.72
C ILE A 91 -32.24 -5.72 -17.72
N VAL A 92 -31.84 -5.07 -18.83
CA VAL A 92 -30.55 -4.37 -18.93
C VAL A 92 -30.50 -3.22 -17.95
N ILE A 93 -31.57 -2.40 -17.87
CA ILE A 93 -31.64 -1.28 -16.91
C ILE A 93 -31.57 -1.77 -15.47
N LEU A 94 -32.32 -2.82 -15.11
CA LEU A 94 -32.28 -3.41 -13.77
C LEU A 94 -30.89 -3.96 -13.42
N GLY A 95 -30.20 -4.58 -14.38
CA GLY A 95 -28.82 -5.05 -14.21
C GLY A 95 -27.82 -3.92 -13.94
N ILE A 96 -27.96 -2.82 -14.66
CA ILE A 96 -27.13 -1.62 -14.47
C ILE A 96 -27.41 -0.98 -13.10
N VAL A 97 -28.67 -0.83 -12.71
CA VAL A 97 -29.07 -0.27 -11.39
C VAL A 97 -28.60 -1.15 -10.24
N ALA A 98 -28.72 -2.46 -10.35
CA ALA A 98 -28.23 -3.41 -9.34
C ALA A 98 -26.72 -3.33 -9.15
N ARG A 99 -25.97 -3.17 -10.25
CA ARG A 99 -24.50 -3.00 -10.24
C ARG A 99 -24.06 -1.66 -9.63
N TYR A 100 -24.87 -0.60 -9.85
CA TYR A 100 -24.58 0.74 -9.30
C TYR A 100 -24.88 0.81 -7.79
N LYS A 101 -25.98 0.23 -7.33
CA LYS A 101 -26.32 0.16 -5.89
C LYS A 101 -25.36 -0.75 -5.09
N GLY A 102 -24.74 -1.74 -5.72
CA GLY A 102 -23.75 -2.61 -5.05
C GLY A 102 -22.45 -1.91 -4.66
N LYS A 103 -22.10 -0.79 -5.31
CA LYS A 103 -20.83 -0.07 -5.08
C LYS A 103 -20.83 0.81 -3.81
N ASN A 104 -21.99 1.19 -3.28
CA ASN A 104 -22.14 2.06 -2.11
C ASN A 104 -22.59 1.28 -0.87
N GLY A 105 -21.95 0.16 -0.56
CA GLY A 105 -22.21 -0.55 0.68
C GLY A 105 -21.80 0.30 1.89
N SER A 106 -22.77 0.81 2.65
CA SER A 106 -22.53 1.43 3.96
C SER A 106 -21.87 0.40 4.89
N ILE A 107 -21.01 0.90 5.79
CA ILE A 107 -20.45 0.11 6.89
C ILE A 107 -21.60 -0.65 7.57
N ASN A 108 -21.36 -1.92 7.91
CA ASN A 108 -22.34 -2.68 8.66
C ASN A 108 -22.49 -2.04 10.05
N GLU A 109 -23.59 -1.31 10.24
CA GLU A 109 -23.83 -0.47 11.43
C GLU A 109 -23.81 -1.30 12.72
N GLU A 110 -24.29 -2.53 12.67
CA GLU A 110 -24.24 -3.45 13.80
C GLU A 110 -22.80 -3.86 14.14
N TYR A 111 -22.00 -4.23 13.14
CA TYR A 111 -20.60 -4.58 13.33
C TYR A 111 -19.79 -3.39 13.85
N TYR A 112 -20.00 -2.20 13.27
CA TYR A 112 -19.37 -0.97 13.72
C TYR A 112 -19.66 -0.70 15.21
N ASN A 113 -20.93 -0.74 15.60
CA ASN A 113 -21.34 -0.45 16.98
C ASN A 113 -20.83 -1.48 17.98
N GLN A 114 -20.73 -2.76 17.59
CA GLN A 114 -20.29 -3.84 18.49
C GLN A 114 -18.77 -3.98 18.57
N LYS A 115 -18.05 -3.77 17.48
CA LYS A 115 -16.62 -4.08 17.40
C LYS A 115 -15.72 -2.85 17.26
N ILE A 116 -16.08 -1.89 16.43
CA ILE A 116 -15.23 -0.74 16.10
C ILE A 116 -15.42 0.41 17.11
N SER A 117 -16.66 0.81 17.38
CA SER A 117 -16.98 1.95 18.25
C SER A 117 -16.39 1.84 19.68
N PRO A 118 -16.34 0.66 20.33
CA PRO A 118 -15.69 0.54 21.65
C PRO A 118 -14.19 0.81 21.58
N ILE A 119 -13.50 0.30 20.53
CA ILE A 119 -12.04 0.49 20.35
C ILE A 119 -11.73 1.95 20.04
N GLU A 120 -12.54 2.63 19.23
CA GLU A 120 -12.39 4.08 18.98
C GLU A 120 -12.55 4.90 20.25
N LYS A 121 -13.47 4.53 21.14
CA LYS A 121 -13.63 5.20 22.44
C LYS A 121 -12.42 4.97 23.33
N GLU A 122 -11.88 3.76 23.36
CA GLU A 122 -10.67 3.41 24.08
C GLU A 122 -9.47 4.21 23.55
N LEU A 123 -9.31 4.31 22.22
CA LEU A 123 -8.27 5.09 21.57
C LEU A 123 -8.34 6.58 21.96
N LYS A 124 -9.51 7.19 21.84
CA LYS A 124 -9.75 8.58 22.25
C LYS A 124 -9.49 8.83 23.75
N GLN A 125 -9.74 7.84 24.58
CA GLN A 125 -9.45 7.93 26.00
C GLN A 125 -7.94 7.89 26.26
N GLN A 126 -7.20 7.01 25.60
CA GLN A 126 -5.73 6.94 25.70
C GLN A 126 -5.06 8.21 25.14
N GLU A 127 -5.55 8.73 24.02
CA GLU A 127 -5.10 10.02 23.48
C GLU A 127 -5.21 11.15 24.52
N LYS A 128 -6.35 11.25 25.20
CA LYS A 128 -6.51 12.25 26.30
C LYS A 128 -5.54 12.02 27.44
N VAL A 129 -5.26 10.78 27.80
CA VAL A 129 -4.29 10.45 28.87
C VAL A 129 -2.87 10.86 28.45
N ILE A 130 -2.47 10.62 27.21
CA ILE A 130 -1.17 11.03 26.67
C ILE A 130 -1.07 12.58 26.66
N LEU A 131 -2.08 13.26 26.12
CA LEU A 131 -2.11 14.72 26.06
C LEU A 131 -2.07 15.35 27.46
N ALA A 132 -2.82 14.80 28.43
CA ALA A 132 -2.79 15.26 29.82
C ALA A 132 -1.40 15.05 30.43
N PHE A 133 -0.73 13.95 30.13
CA PHE A 133 0.62 13.67 30.60
C PHE A 133 1.64 14.64 29.99
N MET A 134 1.55 14.90 28.67
CA MET A 134 2.43 15.87 28.01
C MET A 134 2.23 17.31 28.47
N ASN A 135 1.00 17.68 28.83
CA ASN A 135 0.67 19.01 29.37
C ASN A 135 0.91 19.13 30.86
N SER A 136 1.38 18.08 31.54
CA SER A 136 1.63 18.10 32.98
C SER A 136 2.74 19.11 33.34
N GLU A 137 2.63 19.70 34.52
CA GLU A 137 3.62 20.64 35.08
C GLU A 137 5.03 19.99 35.11
N LYS A 138 5.07 18.69 35.37
CA LYS A 138 6.32 17.92 35.36
C LYS A 138 6.99 17.91 34.00
N MET A 139 6.25 17.72 32.91
CA MET A 139 6.81 17.77 31.54
C MET A 139 7.28 19.18 31.16
N LYS A 140 6.54 20.22 31.58
CA LYS A 140 6.93 21.61 31.35
C LYS A 140 8.25 21.95 32.04
N ASN A 141 8.39 21.59 33.31
CA ASN A 141 9.62 21.83 34.07
C ASN A 141 10.84 21.11 33.47
N LEU A 142 10.65 19.95 32.87
CA LEU A 142 11.71 19.21 32.15
C LEU A 142 12.15 19.91 30.86
N SER A 143 11.21 20.55 30.13
CA SER A 143 11.49 21.27 28.89
C SER A 143 12.25 22.60 29.13
N ASP A 144 12.23 23.14 30.34
CA ASP A 144 12.99 24.34 30.67
C ASP A 144 14.50 24.10 30.78
N VAL A 145 14.91 22.86 31.05
CA VAL A 145 16.33 22.48 31.22
C VAL A 145 16.91 21.81 29.98
N ILE A 146 16.12 21.00 29.30
CA ILE A 146 16.56 20.28 28.11
C ILE A 146 15.85 20.85 26.86
N PRO A 147 16.59 21.30 25.84
CA PRO A 147 15.98 21.77 24.60
C PRO A 147 15.05 20.72 23.99
N GLN A 148 13.89 21.16 23.49
CA GLN A 148 12.80 20.27 23.02
C GLN A 148 13.27 19.22 22.00
N LYS A 149 14.23 19.54 21.14
CA LYS A 149 14.81 18.61 20.16
C LYS A 149 15.49 17.38 20.78
N TYR A 150 15.92 17.47 22.05
CA TYR A 150 16.56 16.38 22.80
C TYR A 150 15.62 15.72 23.81
N LEU A 151 14.36 16.18 23.89
CA LEU A 151 13.33 15.58 24.75
C LEU A 151 12.72 14.31 24.12
N ASN A 152 13.57 13.38 23.70
CA ASN A 152 13.18 12.06 23.27
C ASN A 152 14.07 11.01 23.97
N LEU A 153 13.55 9.80 24.12
CA LEU A 153 14.21 8.75 24.88
C LEU A 153 15.59 8.39 24.30
N LYS A 154 15.72 8.35 22.96
CA LYS A 154 16.99 8.05 22.27
C LYS A 154 18.05 9.10 22.62
N ALA A 155 17.72 10.39 22.51
CA ALA A 155 18.65 11.46 22.85
C ALA A 155 19.06 11.42 24.33
N VAL A 156 18.09 11.26 25.24
CA VAL A 156 18.36 11.22 26.67
C VAL A 156 19.25 10.05 27.06
N LEU A 157 19.03 8.88 26.49
CA LEU A 157 19.87 7.70 26.73
C LEU A 157 21.30 7.92 26.21
N PHE A 158 21.46 8.50 25.02
CA PHE A 158 22.77 8.82 24.46
C PHE A 158 23.50 9.88 25.33
N LEU A 159 22.84 10.98 25.72
CA LEU A 159 23.43 12.01 26.55
C LEU A 159 23.87 11.44 27.92
N LEU A 160 23.07 10.56 28.52
CA LEU A 160 23.43 9.86 29.75
C LEU A 160 24.68 9.00 29.54
N GLU A 161 24.72 8.22 28.49
CA GLU A 161 25.86 7.35 28.18
C GLU A 161 27.15 8.14 28.04
N VAL A 162 27.19 9.18 27.17
CA VAL A 162 28.43 9.94 26.91
C VAL A 162 28.92 10.70 28.13
N LEU A 163 27.99 11.17 28.99
CA LEU A 163 28.36 11.86 30.24
C LEU A 163 28.84 10.88 31.33
N GLN A 164 28.20 9.71 31.47
CA GLN A 164 28.57 8.70 32.44
C GLN A 164 29.89 8.00 32.10
N THR A 165 30.13 7.76 30.82
CA THR A 165 31.38 7.14 30.33
C THR A 165 32.55 8.10 30.26
N GLY A 166 32.33 9.41 30.50
CA GLY A 166 33.37 10.43 30.40
C GLY A 166 33.76 10.81 28.97
N ARG A 167 32.95 10.45 27.97
CA ARG A 167 33.14 10.90 26.59
C ARG A 167 32.78 12.38 26.42
N ALA A 168 31.97 12.92 27.32
CA ALA A 168 31.65 14.33 27.42
C ALA A 168 31.83 14.82 28.87
N ASP A 169 32.42 15.99 29.04
CA ASP A 169 32.65 16.63 30.34
C ASP A 169 31.65 17.72 30.65
N SER A 170 30.84 18.09 29.67
CA SER A 170 29.81 19.14 29.81
C SER A 170 28.54 18.79 29.03
N PRO A 171 27.38 19.36 29.41
CA PRO A 171 26.14 19.23 28.64
C PRO A 171 26.29 19.68 27.17
N LYS A 172 27.04 20.77 26.93
CA LYS A 172 27.27 21.30 25.58
C LYS A 172 28.01 20.29 24.69
N GLU A 173 29.03 19.66 25.25
CA GLU A 173 29.81 18.65 24.54
C GLU A 173 28.97 17.40 24.26
N ALA A 174 28.17 16.94 25.22
CA ALA A 174 27.23 15.84 25.03
C ALA A 174 26.23 16.10 23.89
N TYR A 175 25.68 17.32 23.81
CA TYR A 175 24.80 17.71 22.70
C TYR A 175 25.53 17.70 21.35
N ASN A 176 26.77 18.18 21.30
CA ASN A 176 27.56 18.16 20.06
C ASN A 176 27.80 16.72 19.57
N LEU A 177 28.19 15.82 20.48
CA LEU A 177 28.38 14.39 20.14
C LEU A 177 27.07 13.74 19.64
N TYR A 178 25.92 14.11 20.21
CA TYR A 178 24.63 13.62 19.72
C TYR A 178 24.30 14.12 18.31
N GLU A 179 24.58 15.39 18.01
CA GLU A 179 24.39 15.94 16.66
C GLU A 179 25.32 15.27 15.62
N GLU A 180 26.55 14.96 16.01
CA GLU A 180 27.49 14.20 15.17
C GLU A 180 26.97 12.79 14.90
N GLU A 181 26.45 12.10 15.91
CA GLU A 181 25.84 10.78 15.75
C GLU A 181 24.64 10.82 14.80
N LEU A 182 23.74 11.78 14.98
CA LEU A 182 22.61 11.97 14.07
C LEU A 182 23.04 12.30 12.65
N HIS A 183 24.14 13.01 12.47
CA HIS A 183 24.70 13.27 11.15
C HIS A 183 25.23 11.98 10.51
N CYS A 184 25.97 11.18 11.27
CA CYS A 184 26.47 9.88 10.80
C CYS A 184 25.34 8.93 10.42
N GLU A 185 24.28 8.82 11.24
CA GLU A 185 23.12 8.02 10.93
C GLU A 185 22.45 8.45 9.62
N ARG A 186 22.23 9.75 9.44
CA ARG A 186 21.66 10.27 8.17
C ARG A 186 22.52 10.00 6.95
N MET A 187 23.85 10.11 7.11
CA MET A 187 24.76 9.77 6.02
C MET A 187 24.74 8.29 5.66
N GLN A 188 24.61 7.40 6.66
CA GLN A 188 24.44 5.97 6.42
C GLN A 188 23.13 5.66 5.71
N GLU A 189 22.02 6.24 6.14
CA GLU A 189 20.71 6.08 5.48
C GLU A 189 20.77 6.51 4.01
N LEU A 190 21.37 7.68 3.73
CA LEU A 190 21.57 8.16 2.36
C LEU A 190 22.44 7.23 1.51
N GLN A 191 23.47 6.64 2.09
CA GLN A 191 24.32 5.67 1.39
C GLN A 191 23.56 4.37 1.09
N GLU A 192 22.75 3.88 2.03
CA GLU A 192 21.91 2.70 1.81
C GLU A 192 20.85 2.95 0.72
N GLU A 193 20.24 4.12 0.71
CA GLU A 193 19.30 4.53 -0.34
C GLU A 193 19.98 4.58 -1.72
N GLN A 194 21.17 5.20 -1.81
CA GLN A 194 21.95 5.25 -3.05
C GLN A 194 22.34 3.84 -3.55
N LEU A 195 22.72 2.95 -2.64
CA LEU A 195 22.99 1.54 -2.98
C LEU A 195 21.74 0.82 -3.47
N GLY A 196 20.57 1.14 -2.92
CA GLY A 196 19.27 0.65 -3.39
C GLY A 196 19.02 1.05 -4.84
N TYR A 197 19.11 2.33 -5.16
CA TYR A 197 18.96 2.84 -6.53
C TYR A 197 19.98 2.27 -7.51
N ALA A 198 21.24 2.12 -7.09
CA ALA A 198 22.27 1.51 -7.93
C ALA A 198 21.96 0.05 -8.28
N ARG A 199 21.44 -0.74 -7.32
CA ARG A 199 21.02 -2.13 -7.54
C ARG A 199 19.85 -2.21 -8.51
N GLU A 200 18.86 -1.34 -8.35
CA GLU A 200 17.68 -1.27 -9.22
C GLU A 200 18.06 -0.92 -10.66
N THR A 201 18.90 0.10 -10.83
CA THR A 201 19.44 0.50 -12.13
C THR A 201 20.21 -0.64 -12.81
N LEU A 202 21.04 -1.37 -12.05
CA LEU A 202 21.76 -2.53 -12.57
C LEU A 202 20.81 -3.66 -13.01
N HIS A 203 19.73 -3.87 -12.28
CA HIS A 203 18.69 -4.85 -12.63
C HIS A 203 17.99 -4.48 -13.94
N GLU A 204 17.60 -3.22 -14.09
CA GLU A 204 17.01 -2.70 -15.33
C GLU A 204 17.94 -2.82 -16.53
N GLN A 205 19.24 -2.49 -16.36
CA GLN A 205 20.22 -2.66 -17.44
C GLN A 205 20.37 -4.12 -17.88
N LYS A 206 20.36 -5.07 -16.93
CA LYS A 206 20.37 -6.51 -17.26
C LYS A 206 19.15 -6.90 -18.04
N ASN A 207 17.96 -6.46 -17.65
CA ASN A 207 16.71 -6.73 -18.35
C ASN A 207 16.73 -6.15 -19.78
N GLN A 208 17.20 -4.91 -19.95
CA GLN A 208 17.36 -4.29 -21.26
C GLN A 208 18.32 -5.08 -22.15
N THR A 209 19.43 -5.54 -21.59
CA THR A 209 20.41 -6.36 -22.33
C THR A 209 19.80 -7.69 -22.81
N GLU A 210 18.96 -8.33 -21.99
CA GLU A 210 18.25 -9.54 -22.37
C GLU A 210 17.23 -9.29 -23.49
N ILE A 211 16.49 -8.19 -23.40
CA ILE A 211 15.54 -7.79 -24.44
C ILE A 211 16.27 -7.55 -25.77
N GLN A 212 17.39 -6.83 -25.74
CA GLN A 212 18.22 -6.60 -26.94
C GLN A 212 18.73 -7.90 -27.56
N LYS A 213 19.19 -8.86 -26.75
CA LYS A 213 19.58 -10.19 -27.23
C LYS A 213 18.43 -10.92 -27.93
N LYS A 214 17.24 -10.90 -27.33
CA LYS A 214 16.04 -11.52 -27.94
C LYS A 214 15.65 -10.84 -29.24
N GLN A 215 15.70 -9.52 -29.32
CA GLN A 215 15.44 -8.75 -30.54
C GLN A 215 16.44 -9.09 -31.65
N TYR A 216 17.72 -9.18 -31.32
CA TYR A 216 18.76 -9.58 -32.26
C TYR A 216 18.52 -10.99 -32.84
N GLU A 217 18.15 -11.95 -32.00
CA GLU A 217 17.84 -13.32 -32.46
C GLU A 217 16.60 -13.36 -33.39
N VAL A 218 15.57 -12.58 -33.08
CA VAL A 218 14.39 -12.44 -33.95
C VAL A 218 14.78 -11.82 -35.28
N GLN A 219 15.56 -10.74 -35.26
CA GLN A 219 16.03 -10.08 -36.51
C GLN A 219 16.88 -11.01 -37.37
N LYS A 220 17.73 -11.82 -36.76
CA LYS A 220 18.53 -12.84 -37.44
C LYS A 220 17.66 -13.93 -38.09
N ARG A 221 16.58 -14.38 -37.44
CA ARG A 221 15.61 -15.32 -37.99
C ARG A 221 14.88 -14.73 -39.21
N ILE A 222 14.39 -13.49 -39.07
CA ILE A 222 13.71 -12.77 -40.16
C ILE A 222 14.66 -12.64 -41.39
N SER A 223 15.90 -12.20 -41.16
CA SER A 223 16.89 -12.09 -42.26
C SER A 223 17.12 -13.40 -43.00
N ARG A 224 17.22 -14.52 -42.27
CA ARG A 224 17.32 -15.86 -42.87
C ARG A 224 16.09 -16.23 -43.70
N GLN A 225 14.88 -15.94 -43.19
CA GLN A 225 13.63 -16.23 -43.92
C GLN A 225 13.51 -15.40 -45.21
N VAL A 226 13.84 -14.09 -45.13
CA VAL A 226 13.86 -13.20 -46.30
C VAL A 226 14.87 -13.70 -47.36
N SER A 227 16.08 -14.07 -46.94
CA SER A 227 17.11 -14.60 -47.83
C SER A 227 16.65 -15.89 -48.51
N TYR A 228 16.01 -16.80 -47.77
CA TYR A 228 15.45 -18.04 -48.31
C TYR A 228 14.30 -17.74 -49.28
N GLY A 229 13.40 -16.84 -48.95
CA GLY A 229 12.30 -16.40 -49.81
C GLY A 229 12.81 -15.82 -51.14
N ASN A 230 13.83 -14.97 -51.09
CA ASN A 230 14.48 -14.41 -52.25
C ASN A 230 15.13 -15.50 -53.13
N TYR A 231 15.79 -16.49 -52.53
CA TYR A 231 16.36 -17.63 -53.25
C TYR A 231 15.28 -18.43 -54.00
N ILE A 232 14.17 -18.76 -53.34
CA ILE A 232 13.05 -19.50 -53.96
C ILE A 232 12.43 -18.68 -55.10
N ASN A 233 12.20 -17.39 -54.91
CA ASN A 233 11.65 -16.50 -55.94
C ASN A 233 12.59 -16.43 -57.15
N THR A 234 13.88 -16.32 -56.97
CA THR A 234 14.89 -16.32 -58.04
C THR A 234 14.90 -17.65 -58.78
N LYS A 235 14.86 -18.77 -58.06
CA LYS A 235 14.81 -20.12 -58.68
C LYS A 235 13.53 -20.30 -59.50
N ASN A 236 12.37 -19.88 -58.98
CA ASN A 236 11.10 -19.97 -59.71
C ASN A 236 11.07 -19.08 -60.95
N TYR A 237 11.68 -17.87 -60.86
CA TYR A 237 11.81 -16.96 -62.01
C TYR A 237 12.60 -17.63 -63.13
N TYR A 238 13.76 -18.24 -62.86
CA TYR A 238 14.55 -18.95 -63.89
C TYR A 238 13.84 -20.19 -64.41
N HIS A 239 13.18 -20.99 -63.58
CA HIS A 239 12.40 -22.15 -64.00
C HIS A 239 11.28 -21.80 -64.97
N ASN A 240 10.52 -20.72 -64.64
CA ASN A 240 9.43 -20.26 -65.52
C ASN A 240 9.90 -19.63 -66.84
N ARG A 241 11.10 -19.03 -66.85
CA ARG A 241 11.65 -18.37 -68.04
C ARG A 241 12.31 -19.34 -69.01
N TRP A 242 12.95 -20.41 -68.51
CA TRP A 242 13.72 -21.33 -69.29
C TRP A 242 13.14 -22.74 -69.34
N GLY A 243 12.15 -23.08 -68.59
CA GLY A 243 11.48 -24.37 -68.50
C GLY A 243 10.35 -24.57 -69.54
N ARG A 244 10.06 -23.58 -70.38
CA ARG A 244 9.11 -23.69 -71.51
C ARG A 244 9.88 -23.87 -72.80
N LYS A 245 10.49 -25.02 -72.98
CA LYS A 245 10.89 -25.55 -74.28
C LYS A 245 10.36 -26.93 -74.42
#